data_27132ed942905444cdd629b71dcc5367
#
_entry.id   27132ed942905444cdd629b71dcc5367
#
_cell.length_a   1.000
_cell.length_b   1.000
_cell.length_c   1.000
_cell.angle_alpha   90.00
_cell.angle_beta   90.00
_cell.angle_gamma   90.00
#
_symmetry.space_group_name_H-M   'P 1'
#
loop_
_entity.id
_entity.type
_entity.pdbx_description
1 polymer ?
#
loop_
_entity_poly.entity_id
_entity_poly.type
_entity_poly.pdbx_seq_one_letter_code
_entity_poly.pdbx_strand_id
1 'polypeptide(L)'
;WSEQILSGKPIILNTLEQLLEEAPDEYQILVVQGIKSLMVTPLMTGDRVWGYMGIDLVETYHDWSNEDFQWFSSLGNIINICIELRKTKDKVIREQTFLNNLFHFMPMGYIRMSIIRDENNKPCDYRVTDANEVSSTFFGLPLESYIGSLASEKHPDYLQKLNFLEEILDSNSYREKDEYFPRTERYTHWVIYSPGKDEIVGLFLDSTGSVQANRALDRSEKLFQNIFANIPAGVEIYDKDGYLIDLNNKDLEIFGVVNKSDVIGVNFFDNPNVPQGIRDRVRNEDLVDFRLNYSFEQAEGYYETNR
;
A
#
# COMPACT_ATOMS: atom_id res chain seq x y z
N TRP A 1 -36.81 22.72 29.60
CA TRP A 1 -35.69 22.08 30.28
C TRP A 1 -34.56 21.71 29.28
N SER A 2 -34.81 20.83 28.31
CA SER A 2 -33.80 20.38 27.35
C SER A 2 -33.20 21.55 26.55
N GLU A 3 -34.01 22.53 26.14
CA GLU A 3 -33.52 23.72 25.41
C GLU A 3 -32.58 24.57 26.28
N GLN A 4 -32.90 24.72 27.57
CA GLN A 4 -32.07 25.49 28.49
C GLN A 4 -30.70 24.83 28.69
N ILE A 5 -30.64 23.52 28.95
CA ILE A 5 -29.38 22.78 29.08
C ILE A 5 -28.60 22.81 27.75
N LEU A 6 -29.23 22.54 26.61
CA LEU A 6 -28.60 22.56 25.31
C LEU A 6 -28.07 23.95 24.90
N SER A 7 -28.64 25.02 25.48
CA SER A 7 -28.13 26.39 25.31
C SER A 7 -26.94 26.71 26.24
N GLY A 8 -26.45 25.72 27.02
CA GLY A 8 -25.33 25.90 27.96
C GLY A 8 -25.70 26.56 29.25
N LYS A 9 -26.99 26.67 29.60
CA LYS A 9 -27.47 27.31 30.84
C LYS A 9 -27.76 26.26 31.90
N PRO A 10 -27.41 26.52 33.18
CA PRO A 10 -27.73 25.65 34.29
C PRO A 10 -29.22 25.70 34.62
N ILE A 11 -29.69 24.65 35.30
CA ILE A 11 -30.99 24.61 35.96
C ILE A 11 -30.77 24.54 37.44
N ILE A 12 -31.41 25.43 38.19
CA ILE A 12 -31.32 25.49 39.63
C ILE A 12 -32.73 25.59 40.17
N LEU A 13 -33.17 24.60 40.96
CA LEU A 13 -34.48 24.52 41.55
C LEU A 13 -34.34 24.34 43.06
N ASN A 14 -34.75 25.33 43.81
CA ASN A 14 -34.78 25.27 45.25
C ASN A 14 -35.99 24.44 45.71
N THR A 15 -37.08 24.52 44.96
CA THR A 15 -38.28 23.69 45.13
C THR A 15 -38.82 23.29 43.76
N LEU A 16 -39.56 22.17 43.67
CA LEU A 16 -40.15 21.72 42.40
C LEU A 16 -41.36 22.52 41.95
N GLU A 17 -42.01 23.27 42.87
CA GLU A 17 -43.16 24.13 42.55
C GLU A 17 -42.83 25.15 41.47
N GLN A 18 -41.55 25.51 41.32
CA GLN A 18 -41.07 26.37 40.25
C GLN A 18 -41.35 25.80 38.82
N LEU A 19 -41.48 24.47 38.68
CA LEU A 19 -41.76 23.81 37.42
C LEU A 19 -43.26 23.66 37.08
N LEU A 20 -44.16 23.88 38.03
CA LEU A 20 -45.58 23.63 37.83
C LEU A 20 -46.20 24.32 36.61
N GLU A 21 -45.73 25.53 36.29
CA GLU A 21 -46.20 26.32 35.16
C GLU A 21 -45.28 26.23 33.96
N GLU A 22 -43.98 26.11 34.17
CA GLU A 22 -42.96 26.20 33.09
C GLU A 22 -42.69 24.83 32.43
N ALA A 23 -42.77 23.74 33.22
CA ALA A 23 -42.40 22.40 32.75
C ALA A 23 -43.19 21.30 33.53
N PRO A 24 -44.50 21.18 33.33
CA PRO A 24 -45.36 20.30 34.09
C PRO A 24 -45.04 18.79 33.94
N ASP A 25 -44.52 18.39 32.79
CA ASP A 25 -44.12 17.00 32.54
C ASP A 25 -42.90 16.62 33.36
N GLU A 26 -41.91 17.49 33.39
CA GLU A 26 -40.68 17.34 34.20
C GLU A 26 -41.03 17.34 35.69
N TYR A 27 -41.94 18.20 36.13
CA TYR A 27 -42.43 18.23 37.51
C TYR A 27 -42.98 16.86 37.93
N GLN A 28 -43.84 16.26 37.13
CA GLN A 28 -44.40 14.94 37.41
C GLN A 28 -43.32 13.85 37.58
N ILE A 29 -42.32 13.85 36.71
CA ILE A 29 -41.22 12.88 36.75
C ILE A 29 -40.41 13.06 38.05
N LEU A 30 -40.04 14.27 38.39
CA LEU A 30 -39.18 14.58 39.56
C LEU A 30 -39.93 14.28 40.88
N VAL A 31 -41.23 14.58 40.96
CA VAL A 31 -42.04 14.27 42.12
C VAL A 31 -42.14 12.75 42.36
N VAL A 32 -42.29 11.96 41.31
CA VAL A 32 -42.32 10.48 41.43
C VAL A 32 -40.99 9.95 41.95
N GLN A 33 -39.87 10.60 41.62
CA GLN A 33 -38.53 10.28 42.12
C GLN A 33 -38.27 10.78 43.52
N GLY A 34 -39.18 11.55 44.13
CA GLY A 34 -39.07 12.09 45.47
C GLY A 34 -38.08 13.27 45.59
N ILE A 35 -37.68 13.88 44.46
CA ILE A 35 -36.76 15.00 44.44
C ILE A 35 -37.43 16.21 45.04
N LYS A 36 -36.68 16.96 45.89
CA LYS A 36 -37.16 18.18 46.56
C LYS A 36 -36.45 19.42 46.03
N SER A 37 -35.14 19.34 45.79
CA SER A 37 -34.30 20.38 45.23
C SER A 37 -33.34 19.78 44.24
N LEU A 38 -32.96 20.55 43.18
CA LEU A 38 -32.16 20.05 42.09
C LEU A 38 -31.23 21.16 41.56
N MET A 39 -30.04 20.79 41.20
CA MET A 39 -29.16 21.62 40.40
C MET A 39 -28.51 20.82 39.28
N VAL A 40 -28.57 21.34 38.05
CA VAL A 40 -27.97 20.71 36.85
C VAL A 40 -27.06 21.74 36.17
N THR A 41 -25.86 21.29 35.80
CA THR A 41 -24.92 22.09 35.03
C THR A 41 -24.59 21.36 33.72
N PRO A 42 -24.55 22.03 32.55
CA PRO A 42 -24.16 21.45 31.31
C PRO A 42 -22.65 21.14 31.27
N LEU A 43 -22.26 20.05 30.62
CA LEU A 43 -20.87 19.70 30.35
C LEU A 43 -20.55 20.11 28.91
N MET A 44 -19.54 20.98 28.76
CA MET A 44 -19.24 21.69 27.51
C MET A 44 -17.91 21.24 26.91
N THR A 45 -17.87 21.10 25.58
CA THR A 45 -16.63 21.01 24.80
C THR A 45 -16.62 22.15 23.80
N GLY A 46 -15.82 23.18 24.04
CA GLY A 46 -15.96 24.47 23.35
C GLY A 46 -17.36 25.04 23.57
N ASP A 47 -18.06 25.38 22.51
CA ASP A 47 -19.43 25.93 22.56
C ASP A 47 -20.52 24.86 22.48
N ARG A 48 -20.14 23.57 22.50
CA ARG A 48 -21.10 22.46 22.35
C ARG A 48 -21.34 21.74 23.66
N VAL A 49 -22.62 21.62 24.05
CA VAL A 49 -23.05 20.74 25.14
C VAL A 49 -23.00 19.30 24.66
N TRP A 50 -22.32 18.43 25.41
CA TRP A 50 -22.25 16.97 25.11
C TRP A 50 -22.86 16.12 26.22
N GLY A 51 -23.16 16.71 27.37
CA GLY A 51 -23.76 16.04 28.50
C GLY A 51 -24.15 17.05 29.59
N TYR A 52 -24.59 16.55 30.70
CA TYR A 52 -24.93 17.33 31.86
C TYR A 52 -24.59 16.56 33.15
N MET A 53 -24.41 17.30 34.25
CA MET A 53 -24.21 16.76 35.58
C MET A 53 -25.27 17.35 36.50
N GLY A 54 -25.95 16.50 37.25
CA GLY A 54 -27.00 16.92 38.21
C GLY A 54 -26.67 16.49 39.63
N ILE A 55 -27.21 17.21 40.58
CA ILE A 55 -27.28 16.88 42.01
C ILE A 55 -28.70 17.05 42.49
N ASP A 56 -29.26 16.00 43.10
CA ASP A 56 -30.65 15.92 43.54
C ASP A 56 -30.68 15.72 45.02
N LEU A 57 -31.58 16.43 45.70
CA LEU A 57 -31.87 16.25 47.14
C LEU A 57 -33.28 15.70 47.30
N VAL A 58 -33.37 14.52 47.99
CA VAL A 58 -34.63 13.79 48.19
C VAL A 58 -35.16 13.87 49.62
N GLU A 59 -34.28 14.17 50.58
CA GLU A 59 -34.69 14.20 52.01
C GLU A 59 -35.11 15.60 52.47
N THR A 60 -34.40 16.65 52.02
CA THR A 60 -34.61 18.02 52.46
C THR A 60 -34.64 18.97 51.25
N TYR A 61 -35.33 20.11 51.45
CA TYR A 61 -35.21 21.23 50.55
C TYR A 61 -33.89 21.96 50.83
N HIS A 62 -33.29 22.49 49.77
CA HIS A 62 -32.07 23.29 49.85
C HIS A 62 -32.19 24.55 49.00
N ASP A 63 -31.79 25.67 49.60
CA ASP A 63 -31.72 26.93 48.91
C ASP A 63 -30.30 27.11 48.32
N TRP A 64 -30.17 26.83 47.03
CA TRP A 64 -28.89 26.81 46.33
C TRP A 64 -28.27 28.22 46.30
N SER A 65 -27.10 28.36 46.92
CA SER A 65 -26.33 29.60 46.90
C SER A 65 -25.48 29.74 45.65
N ASN A 66 -24.98 30.95 45.37
CA ASN A 66 -23.97 31.15 44.32
C ASN A 66 -22.68 30.36 44.57
N GLU A 67 -22.32 30.11 45.82
CA GLU A 67 -21.14 29.33 46.20
C GLU A 67 -21.35 27.84 45.82
N ASP A 68 -22.53 27.29 46.10
CA ASP A 68 -22.90 25.94 45.73
C ASP A 68 -22.82 25.76 44.21
N PHE A 69 -23.35 26.71 43.45
CA PHE A 69 -23.30 26.68 42.02
C PHE A 69 -21.86 26.76 41.48
N GLN A 70 -21.02 27.66 42.00
CA GLN A 70 -19.64 27.80 41.58
C GLN A 70 -18.82 26.54 41.87
N TRP A 71 -19.02 25.94 43.05
CA TRP A 71 -18.39 24.69 43.44
C TRP A 71 -18.80 23.57 42.50
N PHE A 72 -20.11 23.40 42.26
CA PHE A 72 -20.66 22.35 41.43
C PHE A 72 -20.25 22.51 39.96
N SER A 73 -20.27 23.72 39.42
CA SER A 73 -19.80 24.01 38.06
C SER A 73 -18.29 23.76 37.94
N SER A 74 -17.50 24.05 38.95
CA SER A 74 -16.06 23.74 38.95
C SER A 74 -15.80 22.25 38.94
N LEU A 75 -16.58 21.47 39.68
CA LEU A 75 -16.54 19.99 39.61
C LEU A 75 -16.92 19.48 38.23
N GLY A 76 -17.95 20.03 37.61
CA GLY A 76 -18.35 19.74 36.24
C GLY A 76 -17.23 19.99 35.21
N ASN A 77 -16.55 21.11 35.35
CA ASN A 77 -15.40 21.46 34.52
C ASN A 77 -14.23 20.47 34.68
N ILE A 78 -13.92 20.06 35.91
CA ILE A 78 -12.87 19.05 36.17
C ILE A 78 -13.24 17.71 35.52
N ILE A 79 -14.49 17.25 35.72
CA ILE A 79 -14.98 16.03 35.10
C ILE A 79 -14.88 16.10 33.56
N ASN A 80 -15.28 17.25 33.00
CA ASN A 80 -15.19 17.49 31.55
C ASN A 80 -13.76 17.36 31.05
N ILE A 81 -12.80 18.04 31.69
CA ILE A 81 -11.36 17.95 31.35
C ILE A 81 -10.86 16.51 31.45
N CYS A 82 -11.22 15.78 32.51
CA CYS A 82 -10.82 14.38 32.66
C CYS A 82 -11.33 13.48 31.53
N ILE A 83 -12.58 13.68 31.09
CA ILE A 83 -13.19 12.92 30.00
C ILE A 83 -12.53 13.25 28.65
N GLU A 84 -12.25 14.54 28.39
CA GLU A 84 -11.54 14.95 27.18
C GLU A 84 -10.11 14.41 27.11
N LEU A 85 -9.37 14.48 28.20
CA LEU A 85 -8.03 13.89 28.29
C LEU A 85 -8.06 12.39 28.04
N ARG A 86 -9.04 11.67 28.59
CA ARG A 86 -9.20 10.24 28.35
C ARG A 86 -9.50 9.93 26.89
N LYS A 87 -10.44 10.64 26.26
CA LYS A 87 -10.77 10.49 24.82
C LYS A 87 -9.55 10.74 23.94
N THR A 88 -8.78 11.79 24.25
CA THR A 88 -7.56 12.15 23.51
C THR A 88 -6.50 11.05 23.66
N LYS A 89 -6.27 10.58 24.89
CA LYS A 89 -5.35 9.47 25.16
C LYS A 89 -5.75 8.20 24.42
N ASP A 90 -7.02 7.81 24.46
CA ASP A 90 -7.53 6.63 23.78
C ASP A 90 -7.39 6.73 22.24
N LYS A 91 -7.54 7.94 21.70
CA LYS A 91 -7.29 8.22 20.28
C LYS A 91 -5.82 8.03 19.94
N VAL A 92 -4.91 8.64 20.69
CA VAL A 92 -3.46 8.50 20.49
C VAL A 92 -3.02 7.04 20.56
N ILE A 93 -3.50 6.29 21.56
CA ILE A 93 -3.20 4.86 21.69
C ILE A 93 -3.68 4.07 20.47
N ARG A 94 -4.89 4.35 19.99
CA ARG A 94 -5.42 3.67 18.78
C ARG A 94 -4.60 3.97 17.54
N GLU A 95 -4.22 5.23 17.34
CA GLU A 95 -3.38 5.65 16.21
C GLU A 95 -1.99 4.99 16.28
N GLN A 96 -1.36 4.97 17.46
CA GLN A 96 -0.09 4.26 17.66
C GLN A 96 -0.21 2.77 17.39
N THR A 97 -1.26 2.12 17.90
CA THR A 97 -1.49 0.68 17.65
C THR A 97 -1.69 0.41 16.18
N PHE A 98 -2.45 1.25 15.48
CA PHE A 98 -2.66 1.14 14.04
C PHE A 98 -1.33 1.26 13.26
N LEU A 99 -0.51 2.27 13.57
CA LEU A 99 0.79 2.44 12.93
C LEU A 99 1.72 1.27 13.22
N ASN A 100 1.80 0.81 14.47
CA ASN A 100 2.61 -0.36 14.83
C ASN A 100 2.19 -1.62 14.06
N ASN A 101 0.88 -1.85 13.91
CA ASN A 101 0.37 -2.97 13.12
C ASN A 101 0.71 -2.82 11.64
N LEU A 102 0.63 -1.61 11.06
CA LEU A 102 1.05 -1.37 9.68
C LEU A 102 2.52 -1.74 9.49
N PHE A 103 3.42 -1.29 10.37
CA PHE A 103 4.85 -1.62 10.28
C PHE A 103 5.13 -3.10 10.48
N HIS A 104 4.41 -3.75 11.39
CA HIS A 104 4.61 -5.17 11.68
C HIS A 104 4.13 -6.08 10.53
N PHE A 105 2.98 -5.78 9.92
CA PHE A 105 2.38 -6.60 8.86
C PHE A 105 2.73 -6.13 7.44
N MET A 106 3.50 -5.05 7.29
CA MET A 106 3.93 -4.56 5.99
C MET A 106 4.87 -5.59 5.33
N PRO A 107 4.60 -6.03 4.08
CA PRO A 107 5.45 -6.99 3.37
C PRO A 107 6.73 -6.34 2.83
N MET A 108 7.07 -5.16 3.29
CA MET A 108 8.25 -4.38 2.90
C MET A 108 9.21 -4.27 4.07
N GLY A 109 10.50 -4.37 3.80
CA GLY A 109 11.52 -4.00 4.78
C GLY A 109 11.50 -2.50 5.02
N TYR A 110 11.60 -2.10 6.29
CA TYR A 110 11.69 -0.72 6.75
C TYR A 110 12.93 -0.55 7.60
N ILE A 111 13.68 0.51 7.33
CA ILE A 111 14.85 0.91 8.10
C ILE A 111 14.85 2.42 8.25
N ARG A 112 15.03 2.90 9.47
CA ARG A 112 15.30 4.30 9.80
C ARG A 112 16.74 4.45 10.24
N MET A 113 17.40 5.45 9.72
CA MET A 113 18.81 5.72 9.99
C MET A 113 18.99 7.17 10.39
N SER A 114 19.92 7.39 11.32
CA SER A 114 20.38 8.73 11.69
C SER A 114 21.81 8.92 11.22
N ILE A 115 22.07 9.99 10.49
CA ILE A 115 23.41 10.34 9.99
C ILE A 115 24.25 10.88 11.13
N ILE A 116 25.49 10.42 11.23
CA ILE A 116 26.48 10.89 12.16
C ILE A 116 27.45 11.79 11.41
N ARG A 117 27.74 12.97 11.98
CA ARG A 117 28.66 13.94 11.40
C ARG A 117 29.94 14.07 12.22
N ASP A 118 31.03 14.37 11.53
CA ASP A 118 32.33 14.68 12.15
C ASP A 118 32.38 16.10 12.72
N GLU A 119 33.53 16.49 13.28
CA GLU A 119 33.79 17.81 13.83
C GLU A 119 33.65 18.96 12.79
N ASN A 120 33.77 18.64 11.50
CA ASN A 120 33.61 19.56 10.38
C ASN A 120 32.17 19.58 9.81
N ASN A 121 31.21 18.96 10.54
CA ASN A 121 29.82 18.81 10.12
C ASN A 121 29.64 17.99 8.85
N LYS A 122 30.60 17.14 8.48
CA LYS A 122 30.53 16.25 7.32
C LYS A 122 29.99 14.87 7.76
N PRO A 123 29.07 14.26 7.00
CA PRO A 123 28.65 12.87 7.25
C PRO A 123 29.84 11.92 7.28
N CYS A 124 29.97 11.13 8.37
CA CYS A 124 31.06 10.18 8.55
C CYS A 124 30.58 8.76 8.82
N ASP A 125 29.35 8.58 9.29
CA ASP A 125 28.73 7.28 9.53
C ASP A 125 27.21 7.43 9.59
N TYR A 126 26.48 6.33 9.72
CA TYR A 126 25.06 6.36 10.07
C TYR A 126 24.73 5.24 11.07
N ARG A 127 23.72 5.49 11.88
CA ARG A 127 23.21 4.57 12.88
C ARG A 127 21.81 4.11 12.50
N VAL A 128 21.55 2.81 12.56
CA VAL A 128 20.19 2.29 12.44
C VAL A 128 19.42 2.61 13.71
N THR A 129 18.38 3.40 13.62
CA THR A 129 17.55 3.82 14.78
C THR A 129 16.27 3.02 14.91
N ASP A 130 15.78 2.44 13.81
CA ASP A 130 14.58 1.61 13.79
C ASP A 130 14.56 0.70 12.56
N ALA A 131 13.92 -0.48 12.68
CA ALA A 131 13.75 -1.43 11.59
C ALA A 131 12.61 -2.41 11.94
N ASN A 132 11.97 -3.01 10.92
CA ASN A 132 10.93 -4.00 11.12
C ASN A 132 11.45 -5.45 10.97
N GLU A 133 10.60 -6.44 11.30
CA GLU A 133 10.92 -7.87 11.22
C GLU A 133 11.30 -8.34 9.80
N VAL A 134 10.72 -7.72 8.76
CA VAL A 134 11.06 -8.04 7.37
C VAL A 134 12.51 -7.69 7.09
N SER A 135 12.99 -6.56 7.60
CA SER A 135 14.41 -6.17 7.50
C SER A 135 15.33 -7.14 8.22
N SER A 136 14.96 -7.55 9.44
CA SER A 136 15.69 -8.57 10.21
C SER A 136 15.83 -9.87 9.43
N THR A 137 14.73 -10.40 8.93
CA THR A 137 14.68 -11.64 8.14
C THR A 137 15.47 -11.53 6.85
N PHE A 138 15.39 -10.40 6.16
CA PHE A 138 16.09 -10.18 4.89
C PHE A 138 17.61 -10.13 5.07
N PHE A 139 18.09 -9.39 6.07
CA PHE A 139 19.54 -9.27 6.35
C PHE A 139 20.10 -10.43 7.16
N GLY A 140 19.24 -11.28 7.72
CA GLY A 140 19.66 -12.38 8.60
C GLY A 140 20.32 -11.88 9.90
N LEU A 141 19.87 -10.72 10.41
CA LEU A 141 20.36 -10.07 11.61
C LEU A 141 19.20 -9.87 12.59
N PRO A 142 19.30 -10.33 13.85
CA PRO A 142 18.29 -10.02 14.87
C PRO A 142 18.12 -8.51 15.04
N LEU A 143 16.88 -8.02 15.17
CA LEU A 143 16.58 -6.59 15.31
C LEU A 143 17.37 -5.94 16.45
N GLU A 144 17.48 -6.63 17.59
CA GLU A 144 18.20 -6.17 18.77
C GLU A 144 19.70 -5.90 18.51
N SER A 145 20.30 -6.62 17.55
CA SER A 145 21.69 -6.43 17.16
C SER A 145 21.88 -5.45 16.01
N TYR A 146 20.79 -5.15 15.31
CA TYR A 146 20.76 -4.26 14.14
C TYR A 146 20.40 -2.83 14.54
N ILE A 147 19.35 -2.67 15.34
CA ILE A 147 18.97 -1.37 15.90
C ILE A 147 20.03 -0.87 16.87
N GLY A 148 20.47 0.36 16.70
CA GLY A 148 21.56 0.98 17.47
C GLY A 148 22.96 0.76 16.90
N SER A 149 23.14 -0.19 15.96
CA SER A 149 24.47 -0.45 15.36
C SER A 149 24.90 0.68 14.41
N LEU A 150 26.20 0.83 14.26
CA LEU A 150 26.82 1.73 13.28
C LEU A 150 26.95 1.00 11.93
N ALA A 151 26.86 1.75 10.85
CA ALA A 151 27.06 1.22 9.52
C ALA A 151 28.48 0.68 9.31
N SER A 152 29.49 1.38 9.82
CA SER A 152 30.88 0.97 9.79
C SER A 152 31.14 -0.41 10.44
N GLU A 153 30.32 -0.80 11.40
CA GLU A 153 30.43 -2.09 12.09
C GLU A 153 29.80 -3.25 11.30
N LYS A 154 28.80 -2.98 10.47
CA LYS A 154 27.97 -4.01 9.84
C LYS A 154 28.14 -4.11 8.32
N HIS A 155 28.56 -3.04 7.67
CA HIS A 155 28.63 -2.92 6.21
C HIS A 155 30.01 -2.46 5.76
N PRO A 156 30.83 -3.32 5.14
CA PRO A 156 32.16 -2.94 4.66
C PRO A 156 32.15 -1.80 3.63
N ASP A 157 31.04 -1.66 2.89
CA ASP A 157 30.82 -0.66 1.84
C ASP A 157 30.06 0.59 2.33
N TYR A 158 30.04 0.81 3.66
CA TYR A 158 29.25 1.89 4.27
C TYR A 158 29.57 3.28 3.73
N LEU A 159 30.81 3.55 3.35
CA LEU A 159 31.23 4.84 2.79
C LEU A 159 30.53 5.16 1.45
N GLN A 160 30.37 4.15 0.58
CA GLN A 160 29.64 4.33 -0.67
C GLN A 160 28.16 4.60 -0.43
N LYS A 161 27.59 3.86 0.53
CA LYS A 161 26.19 4.07 0.95
C LYS A 161 26.01 5.46 1.55
N LEU A 162 26.94 5.91 2.39
CA LEU A 162 26.89 7.21 3.03
C LEU A 162 26.85 8.36 2.02
N ASN A 163 27.70 8.34 0.98
CA ASN A 163 27.69 9.34 -0.08
C ASN A 163 26.35 9.40 -0.80
N PHE A 164 25.74 8.25 -1.08
CA PHE A 164 24.39 8.19 -1.68
C PHE A 164 23.31 8.74 -0.74
N LEU A 165 23.40 8.47 0.56
CA LEU A 165 22.45 8.99 1.55
C LEU A 165 22.60 10.51 1.74
N GLU A 166 23.82 11.06 1.62
CA GLU A 166 24.06 12.50 1.67
C GLU A 166 23.34 13.25 0.55
N GLU A 167 23.33 12.71 -0.66
CA GLU A 167 22.58 13.29 -1.80
C GLU A 167 21.07 13.34 -1.53
N ILE A 168 20.55 12.41 -0.71
CA ILE A 168 19.12 12.36 -0.35
C ILE A 168 18.77 13.38 0.71
N LEU A 169 19.68 13.65 1.68
CA LEU A 169 19.45 14.64 2.72
C LEU A 169 19.18 16.04 2.16
N ASP A 170 19.85 16.39 1.08
CA ASP A 170 19.71 17.69 0.42
C ASP A 170 18.54 17.74 -0.57
N SER A 171 17.97 16.57 -0.90
CA SER A 171 16.85 16.46 -1.82
C SER A 171 15.51 16.42 -1.08
N ASN A 172 14.59 17.31 -1.43
CA ASN A 172 13.22 17.26 -0.91
C ASN A 172 12.38 16.22 -1.68
N SER A 173 12.98 15.07 -2.03
CA SER A 173 12.35 14.01 -2.83
C SER A 173 12.86 12.62 -2.42
N TYR A 174 12.17 11.57 -2.86
CA TYR A 174 12.65 10.21 -2.70
C TYR A 174 13.61 9.81 -3.85
N ARG A 175 14.38 8.75 -3.62
CA ARG A 175 15.20 8.06 -4.62
C ARG A 175 14.85 6.59 -4.65
N GLU A 176 14.88 6.01 -5.84
CA GLU A 176 14.73 4.58 -6.06
C GLU A 176 16.07 3.97 -6.45
N LYS A 177 16.32 2.74 -5.99
CA LYS A 177 17.54 2.01 -6.29
C LYS A 177 17.27 0.51 -6.24
N ASP A 178 17.69 -0.20 -7.28
CA ASP A 178 17.80 -1.66 -7.25
C ASP A 178 19.19 -2.07 -6.74
N GLU A 179 19.23 -3.01 -5.81
CA GLU A 179 20.48 -3.48 -5.22
C GLU A 179 20.47 -5.01 -5.09
N TYR A 180 21.61 -5.62 -5.42
CA TYR A 180 21.85 -7.03 -5.18
C TYR A 180 22.67 -7.19 -3.91
N PHE A 181 22.23 -8.06 -3.00
CA PHE A 181 22.92 -8.40 -1.76
C PHE A 181 23.62 -9.75 -1.88
N PRO A 182 24.93 -9.79 -2.10
CA PRO A 182 25.67 -11.05 -2.30
C PRO A 182 25.59 -12.00 -1.12
N ARG A 183 25.51 -11.46 0.10
CA ARG A 183 25.45 -12.26 1.34
C ARG A 183 24.18 -13.09 1.45
N THR A 184 23.06 -12.59 0.98
CA THR A 184 21.75 -13.25 1.01
C THR A 184 21.30 -13.76 -0.36
N GLU A 185 22.08 -13.48 -1.42
CA GLU A 185 21.79 -13.77 -2.82
C GLU A 185 20.42 -13.22 -3.27
N ARG A 186 20.04 -12.04 -2.76
CA ARG A 186 18.74 -11.42 -2.99
C ARG A 186 18.86 -10.11 -3.71
N TYR A 187 17.82 -9.79 -4.50
CA TYR A 187 17.60 -8.50 -5.13
C TYR A 187 16.57 -7.71 -4.34
N THR A 188 16.79 -6.41 -4.20
CA THR A 188 15.85 -5.49 -3.56
C THR A 188 15.59 -4.29 -4.44
N HIS A 189 14.37 -3.82 -4.39
CA HIS A 189 13.99 -2.51 -4.87
C HIS A 189 13.79 -1.58 -3.67
N TRP A 190 14.57 -0.51 -3.59
CA TRP A 190 14.59 0.46 -2.52
C TRP A 190 13.87 1.75 -2.91
N VAL A 191 13.10 2.30 -1.96
CA VAL A 191 12.63 3.69 -1.96
C VAL A 191 13.20 4.35 -0.72
N ILE A 192 14.02 5.40 -0.91
CA ILE A 192 14.79 6.03 0.17
C ILE A 192 14.50 7.53 0.15
N TYR A 193 14.20 8.10 1.33
CA TYR A 193 13.93 9.53 1.49
C TYR A 193 14.37 10.04 2.85
N SER A 194 14.47 11.38 2.98
CA SER A 194 14.75 12.05 4.25
C SER A 194 13.47 12.65 4.82
N PRO A 195 13.00 12.21 6.00
CA PRO A 195 11.85 12.82 6.68
C PRO A 195 12.21 14.09 7.44
N GLY A 196 13.49 14.37 7.64
CA GLY A 196 13.98 15.51 8.41
C GLY A 196 15.50 15.58 8.44
N LYS A 197 16.03 16.57 9.16
CA LYS A 197 17.46 16.80 9.26
C LYS A 197 18.18 15.57 9.82
N ASP A 198 19.20 15.09 9.11
CA ASP A 198 20.06 13.96 9.47
C ASP A 198 19.32 12.63 9.68
N GLU A 199 18.09 12.51 9.17
CA GLU A 199 17.32 11.27 9.17
C GLU A 199 17.06 10.74 7.77
N ILE A 200 17.19 9.44 7.60
CA ILE A 200 16.89 8.71 6.36
C ILE A 200 15.95 7.56 6.68
N VAL A 201 14.97 7.39 5.83
CA VAL A 201 14.08 6.23 5.81
C VAL A 201 14.30 5.46 4.52
N GLY A 202 14.57 4.17 4.63
CA GLY A 202 14.62 3.23 3.53
C GLY A 202 13.49 2.22 3.63
N LEU A 203 12.71 2.12 2.57
CA LEU A 203 11.73 1.05 2.36
C LEU A 203 12.25 0.14 1.25
N PHE A 204 12.12 -1.17 1.40
CA PHE A 204 12.54 -2.07 0.34
C PHE A 204 11.63 -3.29 0.17
N LEU A 205 11.57 -3.79 -1.06
CA LEU A 205 10.91 -5.02 -1.43
C LEU A 205 11.95 -6.05 -1.87
N ASP A 206 11.76 -7.31 -1.47
CA ASP A 206 12.49 -8.43 -2.06
C ASP A 206 11.96 -8.67 -3.48
N SER A 207 12.76 -8.30 -4.47
CA SER A 207 12.45 -8.42 -5.89
C SER A 207 13.08 -9.67 -6.54
N THR A 208 13.69 -10.56 -5.74
CA THR A 208 14.44 -11.73 -6.22
C THR A 208 13.59 -12.61 -7.13
N GLY A 209 12.35 -12.91 -6.73
CA GLY A 209 11.45 -13.73 -7.53
C GLY A 209 11.12 -13.11 -8.89
N SER A 210 10.84 -11.80 -8.93
CA SER A 210 10.54 -11.09 -10.18
C SER A 210 11.76 -11.05 -11.11
N VAL A 211 12.95 -10.77 -10.57
CA VAL A 211 14.19 -10.75 -11.34
C VAL A 211 14.52 -12.14 -11.91
N GLN A 212 14.34 -13.20 -11.13
CA GLN A 212 14.56 -14.57 -11.58
C GLN A 212 13.55 -15.00 -12.65
N ALA A 213 12.26 -14.68 -12.49
CA ALA A 213 11.22 -14.96 -13.48
C ALA A 213 11.49 -14.24 -14.80
N ASN A 214 11.84 -12.96 -14.76
CA ASN A 214 12.19 -12.20 -15.97
C ASN A 214 13.42 -12.77 -16.68
N ARG A 215 14.46 -13.15 -15.94
CA ARG A 215 15.65 -13.80 -16.52
C ARG A 215 15.35 -15.16 -17.13
N ALA A 216 14.48 -15.94 -16.49
CA ALA A 216 14.04 -17.24 -17.03
C ALA A 216 13.25 -17.06 -18.31
N LEU A 217 12.36 -16.06 -18.38
CA LEU A 217 11.62 -15.71 -19.59
C LEU A 217 12.56 -15.29 -20.72
N ASP A 218 13.45 -14.32 -20.47
CA ASP A 218 14.43 -13.84 -21.45
C ASP A 218 15.31 -14.99 -21.99
N ARG A 219 15.73 -15.89 -21.10
CA ARG A 219 16.49 -17.08 -21.50
C ARG A 219 15.67 -18.02 -22.37
N SER A 220 14.40 -18.21 -22.03
CA SER A 220 13.48 -19.07 -22.81
C SER A 220 13.20 -18.47 -24.19
N GLU A 221 12.97 -17.16 -24.26
CA GLU A 221 12.78 -16.47 -25.54
C GLU A 221 14.02 -16.56 -26.44
N LYS A 222 15.20 -16.31 -25.88
CA LYS A 222 16.46 -16.43 -26.63
C LYS A 222 16.70 -17.87 -27.11
N LEU A 223 16.40 -18.86 -26.28
CA LEU A 223 16.51 -20.25 -26.66
C LEU A 223 15.53 -20.60 -27.80
N PHE A 224 14.27 -20.16 -27.66
CA PHE A 224 13.27 -20.33 -28.71
C PHE A 224 13.73 -19.69 -30.03
N GLN A 225 14.14 -18.43 -30.00
CA GLN A 225 14.64 -17.72 -31.18
C GLN A 225 15.82 -18.46 -31.85
N ASN A 226 16.78 -18.93 -31.04
CA ASN A 226 17.93 -19.67 -31.53
C ASN A 226 17.55 -21.02 -32.20
N ILE A 227 16.66 -21.78 -31.57
CA ILE A 227 16.16 -23.03 -32.12
C ILE A 227 15.37 -22.77 -33.41
N PHE A 228 14.44 -21.81 -33.36
CA PHE A 228 13.58 -21.46 -34.48
C PHE A 228 14.38 -20.99 -35.70
N ALA A 229 15.40 -20.14 -35.49
CA ALA A 229 16.24 -19.63 -36.57
C ALA A 229 17.16 -20.69 -37.17
N ASN A 230 17.64 -21.67 -36.38
CA ASN A 230 18.71 -22.61 -36.80
C ASN A 230 18.24 -24.05 -37.05
N ILE A 231 16.97 -24.36 -36.81
CA ILE A 231 16.45 -25.70 -37.11
C ILE A 231 16.58 -25.99 -38.61
N PRO A 232 17.06 -27.21 -39.02
CA PRO A 232 17.30 -27.55 -40.44
C PRO A 232 16.00 -27.92 -41.20
N ALA A 233 14.88 -27.37 -40.79
CA ALA A 233 13.56 -27.52 -41.40
C ALA A 233 12.88 -26.17 -41.53
N GLY A 234 12.10 -25.95 -42.56
CA GLY A 234 11.19 -24.80 -42.65
C GLY A 234 10.12 -24.90 -41.56
N VAL A 235 9.93 -23.83 -40.83
CA VAL A 235 8.90 -23.75 -39.78
C VAL A 235 8.11 -22.47 -40.00
N GLU A 236 6.82 -22.65 -40.15
CA GLU A 236 5.82 -21.57 -40.27
C GLU A 236 4.91 -21.60 -39.04
N ILE A 237 4.56 -20.42 -38.54
CA ILE A 237 3.64 -20.23 -37.41
C ILE A 237 2.42 -19.49 -37.93
N TYR A 238 1.26 -20.07 -37.70
CA TYR A 238 -0.02 -19.48 -38.07
C TYR A 238 -0.85 -19.15 -36.83
N ASP A 239 -1.68 -18.13 -36.94
CA ASP A 239 -2.69 -17.87 -35.92
C ASP A 239 -3.86 -18.87 -36.00
N LYS A 240 -4.83 -18.74 -35.07
CA LYS A 240 -6.02 -19.60 -35.01
C LYS A 240 -6.94 -19.53 -36.25
N ASP A 241 -6.84 -18.45 -37.02
CA ASP A 241 -7.63 -18.17 -38.20
C ASP A 241 -6.87 -18.58 -39.47
N GLY A 242 -5.65 -19.12 -39.33
CA GLY A 242 -4.80 -19.64 -40.39
C GLY A 242 -3.92 -18.61 -41.08
N TYR A 243 -3.76 -17.39 -40.52
CA TYR A 243 -2.87 -16.39 -41.08
C TYR A 243 -1.44 -16.60 -40.61
N LEU A 244 -0.48 -16.55 -41.53
CA LEU A 244 0.95 -16.67 -41.24
C LEU A 244 1.43 -15.47 -40.41
N ILE A 245 1.90 -15.76 -39.22
CA ILE A 245 2.41 -14.73 -38.28
C ILE A 245 3.93 -14.72 -38.14
N ASP A 246 4.57 -15.88 -38.37
CA ASP A 246 6.01 -16.01 -38.33
C ASP A 246 6.53 -17.19 -39.17
N LEU A 247 7.80 -17.12 -39.61
CA LEU A 247 8.52 -18.20 -40.25
C LEU A 247 10.03 -18.06 -40.03
N ASN A 248 10.73 -19.19 -40.07
CA ASN A 248 12.18 -19.19 -39.84
C ASN A 248 12.98 -19.00 -41.14
N ASN A 249 14.29 -18.76 -40.97
CA ASN A 249 15.18 -18.55 -42.13
C ASN A 249 15.23 -19.73 -43.09
N LYS A 250 15.11 -20.94 -42.57
CA LYS A 250 15.14 -22.15 -43.40
C LYS A 250 13.93 -22.25 -44.32
N ASP A 251 12.80 -21.77 -43.86
CA ASP A 251 11.58 -21.72 -44.66
C ASP A 251 11.72 -20.71 -45.81
N LEU A 252 12.26 -19.53 -45.54
CA LEU A 252 12.60 -18.53 -46.56
C LEU A 252 13.52 -19.11 -47.63
N GLU A 253 14.55 -19.89 -47.25
CA GLU A 253 15.45 -20.56 -48.18
C GLU A 253 14.72 -21.60 -49.04
N ILE A 254 13.86 -22.45 -48.46
CA ILE A 254 13.12 -23.50 -49.14
C ILE A 254 12.20 -22.91 -50.22
N PHE A 255 11.49 -21.85 -49.90
CA PHE A 255 10.52 -21.23 -50.79
C PHE A 255 11.12 -20.09 -51.64
N GLY A 256 12.40 -19.76 -51.45
CA GLY A 256 13.08 -18.71 -52.24
C GLY A 256 12.56 -17.31 -51.98
N VAL A 257 11.97 -17.08 -50.79
CA VAL A 257 11.45 -15.77 -50.37
C VAL A 257 12.57 -14.92 -49.81
N VAL A 258 12.70 -13.68 -50.31
CA VAL A 258 13.78 -12.79 -49.92
C VAL A 258 13.46 -12.06 -48.62
N ASN A 259 12.23 -11.58 -48.49
CA ASN A 259 11.82 -10.83 -47.29
C ASN A 259 10.63 -11.51 -46.61
N LYS A 260 10.73 -11.73 -45.33
CA LYS A 260 9.66 -12.28 -44.49
C LYS A 260 8.35 -11.47 -44.58
N SER A 261 8.46 -10.16 -44.68
CA SER A 261 7.31 -9.25 -44.84
C SER A 261 6.44 -9.54 -46.08
N ASP A 262 7.01 -10.20 -47.07
CA ASP A 262 6.30 -10.42 -48.33
C ASP A 262 5.29 -11.58 -48.22
N VAL A 263 5.43 -12.43 -47.19
CA VAL A 263 4.59 -13.63 -47.00
C VAL A 263 3.79 -13.60 -45.69
N ILE A 264 4.17 -12.79 -44.72
CA ILE A 264 3.39 -12.61 -43.46
C ILE A 264 1.96 -12.16 -43.81
N GLY A 265 0.96 -12.78 -43.17
CA GLY A 265 -0.45 -12.49 -43.38
C GLY A 265 -1.12 -13.30 -44.47
N VAL A 266 -0.41 -14.17 -45.23
CA VAL A 266 -1.07 -15.12 -46.10
C VAL A 266 -1.82 -16.16 -45.29
N ASN A 267 -2.94 -16.67 -45.83
CA ASN A 267 -3.76 -17.62 -45.09
C ASN A 267 -3.51 -19.04 -45.57
N PHE A 268 -3.15 -19.98 -44.69
CA PHE A 268 -2.91 -21.38 -44.96
C PHE A 268 -4.08 -22.05 -45.74
N PHE A 269 -5.32 -21.69 -45.37
CA PHE A 269 -6.51 -22.27 -45.95
C PHE A 269 -6.79 -21.80 -47.39
N ASP A 270 -6.13 -20.74 -47.83
CA ASP A 270 -6.23 -20.21 -49.19
C ASP A 270 -5.12 -20.73 -50.10
N ASN A 271 -4.10 -21.44 -49.56
CA ASN A 271 -3.00 -21.97 -50.33
C ASN A 271 -3.47 -22.99 -51.35
N PRO A 272 -3.30 -22.74 -52.67
CA PRO A 272 -3.82 -23.62 -53.72
C PRO A 272 -3.16 -25.02 -53.76
N ASN A 273 -1.96 -25.15 -53.17
CA ASN A 273 -1.28 -26.43 -53.07
C ASN A 273 -1.83 -27.34 -51.96
N VAL A 274 -2.66 -26.81 -51.04
CA VAL A 274 -3.22 -27.59 -49.92
C VAL A 274 -4.60 -28.12 -50.30
N PRO A 275 -4.79 -29.46 -50.47
CA PRO A 275 -6.09 -30.05 -50.80
C PRO A 275 -7.13 -29.79 -49.69
N GLN A 276 -8.41 -29.68 -50.07
CA GLN A 276 -9.52 -29.44 -49.17
C GLN A 276 -9.57 -30.44 -47.99
N GLY A 277 -9.35 -31.71 -48.26
CA GLY A 277 -9.34 -32.74 -47.20
C GLY A 277 -8.25 -32.55 -46.13
N ILE A 278 -7.11 -31.95 -46.52
CA ILE A 278 -6.05 -31.59 -45.57
C ILE A 278 -6.46 -30.34 -44.75
N ARG A 279 -7.03 -29.33 -45.42
CA ARG A 279 -7.54 -28.13 -44.73
C ARG A 279 -8.60 -28.49 -43.68
N ASP A 280 -9.50 -29.42 -44.00
CA ASP A 280 -10.55 -29.88 -43.08
C ASP A 280 -9.95 -30.66 -41.89
N ARG A 281 -8.91 -31.46 -42.13
CA ARG A 281 -8.18 -32.15 -41.04
C ARG A 281 -7.47 -31.18 -40.14
N VAL A 282 -6.74 -30.18 -40.65
CA VAL A 282 -6.03 -29.18 -39.87
C VAL A 282 -6.99 -28.35 -38.97
N ARG A 283 -8.25 -28.15 -39.41
CA ARG A 283 -9.27 -27.48 -38.60
C ARG A 283 -9.81 -28.32 -37.43
N ASN A 284 -9.76 -29.65 -37.55
CA ASN A 284 -10.46 -30.58 -36.67
C ASN A 284 -9.53 -31.51 -35.87
N GLU A 285 -8.27 -31.62 -36.22
CA GLU A 285 -7.29 -32.51 -35.61
C GLU A 285 -6.13 -31.69 -35.00
N ASP A 286 -5.65 -32.12 -33.85
CA ASP A 286 -4.53 -31.46 -33.15
C ASP A 286 -3.18 -31.67 -33.85
N LEU A 287 -3.06 -32.75 -34.64
CA LEU A 287 -1.85 -33.09 -35.38
C LEU A 287 -2.20 -33.68 -36.73
N VAL A 288 -1.71 -33.10 -37.79
CA VAL A 288 -1.93 -33.58 -39.17
C VAL A 288 -0.57 -33.81 -39.86
N ASP A 289 -0.28 -35.07 -40.22
CA ASP A 289 0.86 -35.42 -41.07
C ASP A 289 0.38 -35.65 -42.51
N PHE A 290 1.04 -34.99 -43.47
CA PHE A 290 0.70 -35.09 -44.87
C PHE A 290 1.91 -34.83 -45.79
N ARG A 291 1.84 -35.28 -47.04
CA ARG A 291 2.81 -35.00 -48.09
C ARG A 291 2.16 -34.24 -49.21
N LEU A 292 2.82 -33.21 -49.68
CA LEU A 292 2.41 -32.41 -50.84
C LEU A 292 3.49 -32.44 -51.91
N ASN A 293 3.06 -32.45 -53.17
CA ASN A 293 3.90 -32.02 -54.28
C ASN A 293 3.64 -30.54 -54.51
N TYR A 294 4.50 -29.70 -53.97
CA TYR A 294 4.33 -28.25 -54.04
C TYR A 294 4.66 -27.75 -55.45
N SER A 295 3.75 -26.99 -56.08
CA SER A 295 3.92 -26.35 -57.35
C SER A 295 3.99 -24.84 -57.19
N PHE A 296 5.12 -24.25 -57.51
CA PHE A 296 5.28 -22.81 -57.47
C PHE A 296 4.40 -22.08 -58.50
N GLU A 297 4.13 -22.73 -59.65
CA GLU A 297 3.23 -22.18 -60.68
C GLU A 297 1.77 -22.07 -60.16
N GLN A 298 1.32 -23.04 -59.37
CA GLN A 298 -0.01 -22.99 -58.75
C GLN A 298 -0.10 -21.97 -57.63
N ALA A 299 1.03 -21.63 -56.99
CA ALA A 299 1.10 -20.65 -55.94
C ALA A 299 1.28 -19.20 -56.46
N GLU A 300 1.37 -19.03 -57.80
CA GLU A 300 1.46 -17.71 -58.41
C GLU A 300 0.24 -16.86 -58.03
N GLY A 301 0.45 -15.67 -57.45
CA GLY A 301 -0.60 -14.81 -56.92
C GLY A 301 -1.05 -15.09 -55.47
N TYR A 302 -0.74 -16.25 -54.90
CA TYR A 302 -1.06 -16.53 -53.48
C TYR A 302 -0.30 -15.63 -52.53
N TYR A 303 0.98 -15.41 -52.81
CA TYR A 303 1.83 -14.51 -52.02
C TYR A 303 1.72 -13.03 -52.43
N GLU A 304 1.01 -12.71 -53.53
CA GLU A 304 0.86 -11.36 -54.02
C GLU A 304 -0.38 -10.62 -53.46
N THR A 305 -1.28 -11.35 -52.84
CA THR A 305 -2.58 -10.83 -52.37
C THR A 305 -2.49 -9.89 -51.14
N ASN A 306 -1.29 -9.75 -50.56
CA ASN A 306 -1.05 -8.90 -49.39
C ASN A 306 -0.14 -7.69 -49.69
N ARG A 307 -0.04 -7.25 -50.93
CA ARG A 307 0.66 -6.02 -51.32
C ARG A 307 -0.27 -4.83 -51.41
#